data_79f826d0d7b5a33b5bbf6cdb7e986065
#
_entry.id   79f826d0d7b5a33b5bbf6cdb7e986065
#
_cell.length_a   1.000
_cell.length_b   1.000
_cell.length_c   1.000
_cell.angle_alpha   90.00
_cell.angle_beta   90.00
_cell.angle_gamma   90.00
#
_symmetry.space_group_name_H-M   'P 1'
#
loop_
_entity.id
_entity.type
_entity.pdbx_description
1 polymer ?
#
loop_
_entity_poly.entity_id
_entity_poly.type
_entity_poly.pdbx_seq_one_letter_code
_entity_poly.pdbx_strand_id
1 'polypeptide(L)'
;MSLLMLTLRHIDEAVRTFVAPQARPEAAEDTGRRLLLLARTAASGSDAQRMLVAAAARNASSEEQFEAVRGLFDATQTLDGLDLDVDLKWDLLVSLVRGSVATESDIDALEAEDDTMTGHQNAAACRAARAGEWIKADVWDKVLNDTSIPNDTSWAMFSGFWAQVRTNPSAYAPYVVEHFAALACLRERF
;
A
#
# COMPACT_ATOMS: atom_id res chain seq x y z
N MET A 1 10.72 13.01 -13.27
CA MET A 1 10.60 12.62 -11.84
C MET A 1 11.02 13.82 -11.01
N SER A 2 10.17 14.31 -10.10
CA SER A 2 10.51 15.48 -9.28
C SER A 2 11.52 15.13 -8.18
N LEU A 3 12.30 16.13 -7.72
CA LEU A 3 13.23 15.93 -6.61
C LEU A 3 12.50 15.48 -5.33
N LEU A 4 11.31 16.01 -5.08
CA LEU A 4 10.48 15.62 -3.93
C LEU A 4 10.12 14.13 -4.00
N MET A 5 9.64 13.65 -5.14
CA MET A 5 9.30 12.23 -5.32
C MET A 5 10.50 11.32 -5.03
N LEU A 6 11.68 11.69 -5.52
CA LEU A 6 12.91 10.94 -5.27
C LEU A 6 13.26 10.93 -3.77
N THR A 7 13.16 12.09 -3.12
CA THR A 7 13.43 12.23 -1.69
C THR A 7 12.46 11.38 -0.85
N LEU A 8 11.16 11.43 -1.14
CA LEU A 8 10.15 10.65 -0.43
C LEU A 8 10.38 9.13 -0.60
N ARG A 9 10.77 8.70 -1.80
CA ARG A 9 11.15 7.30 -2.04
C ARG A 9 12.37 6.88 -1.22
N HIS A 10 13.38 7.72 -1.14
CA HIS A 10 14.58 7.40 -0.34
C HIS A 10 14.29 7.41 1.17
N ILE A 11 13.41 8.28 1.65
CA ILE A 11 12.95 8.25 3.05
C ILE A 11 12.26 6.93 3.35
N ASP A 12 11.32 6.53 2.50
CA ASP A 12 10.60 5.27 2.63
C ASP A 12 11.56 4.06 2.62
N GLU A 13 12.50 4.04 1.70
CA GLU A 13 13.53 3.00 1.62
C GLU A 13 14.44 3.00 2.86
N ALA A 14 14.84 4.17 3.35
CA ALA A 14 15.68 4.29 4.54
C ALA A 14 14.99 3.72 5.78
N VAL A 15 13.74 4.10 6.02
CA VAL A 15 12.94 3.59 7.15
C VAL A 15 12.75 2.07 7.05
N ARG A 16 12.43 1.58 5.87
CA ARG A 16 12.10 0.18 5.66
C ARG A 16 13.29 -0.76 5.63
N THR A 17 14.45 -0.27 5.19
CA THR A 17 15.60 -1.14 4.89
C THR A 17 16.77 -0.91 5.84
N PHE A 18 17.11 0.36 6.12
CA PHE A 18 18.34 0.69 6.84
C PHE A 18 18.13 0.92 8.35
N VAL A 19 16.92 1.23 8.79
CA VAL A 19 16.60 1.29 10.22
C VAL A 19 16.61 -0.12 10.81
N ALA A 20 17.22 -0.28 11.98
CA ALA A 20 17.24 -1.56 12.69
C ALA A 20 15.80 -2.08 12.92
N PRO A 21 15.53 -3.38 12.78
CA PRO A 21 14.18 -3.93 12.85
C PRO A 21 13.38 -3.48 14.07
N GLN A 22 14.04 -3.38 15.22
CA GLN A 22 13.42 -3.00 16.49
C GLN A 22 12.97 -1.54 16.54
N ALA A 23 13.66 -0.65 15.80
CA ALA A 23 13.38 0.79 15.75
C ALA A 23 12.47 1.19 14.57
N ARG A 24 12.17 0.26 13.65
CA ARG A 24 11.37 0.55 12.45
C ARG A 24 9.97 1.05 12.74
N PRO A 25 9.21 0.49 13.71
CA PRO A 25 7.87 0.98 14.01
C PRO A 25 7.88 2.44 14.44
N GLU A 26 8.77 2.82 15.36
CA GLU A 26 8.92 4.19 15.83
C GLU A 26 9.38 5.13 14.72
N ALA A 27 10.35 4.71 13.91
CA ALA A 27 10.84 5.52 12.78
C ALA A 27 9.76 5.71 11.70
N ALA A 28 8.94 4.70 11.42
CA ALA A 28 7.83 4.81 10.49
C ALA A 28 6.77 5.77 11.02
N GLU A 29 6.41 5.65 12.30
CA GLU A 29 5.43 6.53 12.95
C GLU A 29 5.90 8.00 12.95
N ASP A 30 7.15 8.26 13.37
CA ASP A 30 7.70 9.62 13.33
C ASP A 30 7.75 10.19 11.91
N THR A 31 8.13 9.36 10.94
CA THR A 31 8.16 9.74 9.52
C THR A 31 6.75 10.07 9.02
N GLY A 32 5.76 9.20 9.25
CA GLY A 32 4.37 9.43 8.85
C GLY A 32 3.80 10.71 9.45
N ARG A 33 4.03 10.95 10.74
CA ARG A 33 3.61 12.17 11.45
C ARG A 33 4.23 13.43 10.83
N ARG A 34 5.54 13.42 10.56
CA ARG A 34 6.25 14.58 9.95
C ARG A 34 5.77 14.84 8.53
N LEU A 35 5.55 13.79 7.74
CA LEU A 35 5.04 13.94 6.38
C LEU A 35 3.63 14.54 6.37
N LEU A 36 2.75 14.13 7.28
CA LEU A 36 1.42 14.71 7.40
C LEU A 36 1.46 16.19 7.85
N LEU A 37 2.36 16.54 8.77
CA LEU A 37 2.58 17.96 9.13
C LEU A 37 3.07 18.79 7.94
N LEU A 38 3.98 18.26 7.14
CA LEU A 38 4.46 18.92 5.93
C LEU A 38 3.33 19.07 4.89
N ALA A 39 2.46 18.04 4.72
CA ALA A 39 1.32 18.11 3.85
C ALA A 39 0.33 19.23 4.24
N ARG A 40 0.14 19.46 5.55
CA ARG A 40 -0.71 20.54 6.07
C ARG A 40 -0.15 21.95 5.82
N THR A 41 1.16 22.06 5.68
CA THR A 41 1.86 23.34 5.46
C THR A 41 2.29 23.57 4.00
N ALA A 42 2.13 22.56 3.15
CA ALA A 42 2.37 22.68 1.72
C ALA A 42 1.38 23.63 1.06
N ALA A 43 1.75 24.16 -0.11
CA ALA A 43 0.81 25.00 -0.88
C ALA A 43 -0.48 24.22 -1.19
N SER A 44 -1.61 24.82 -0.85
CA SER A 44 -2.95 24.26 -1.04
C SER A 44 -3.14 23.78 -2.48
N GLY A 45 -3.60 22.54 -2.66
CA GLY A 45 -3.84 21.92 -3.96
C GLY A 45 -2.61 21.62 -4.81
N SER A 46 -1.40 21.71 -4.23
CA SER A 46 -0.18 21.42 -4.97
C SER A 46 0.11 19.92 -5.10
N ASP A 47 0.83 19.53 -6.17
CA ASP A 47 1.37 18.17 -6.32
C ASP A 47 2.23 17.76 -5.11
N ALA A 48 2.92 18.74 -4.48
CA ALA A 48 3.71 18.48 -3.29
C ALA A 48 2.83 18.07 -2.12
N GLN A 49 1.69 18.72 -1.89
CA GLN A 49 0.73 18.37 -0.86
C GLN A 49 0.21 16.93 -1.06
N ARG A 50 -0.22 16.62 -2.27
CA ARG A 50 -0.71 15.29 -2.65
C ARG A 50 0.36 14.20 -2.42
N MET A 51 1.59 14.43 -2.88
CA MET A 51 2.70 13.49 -2.71
C MET A 51 3.05 13.26 -1.23
N LEU A 52 2.99 14.32 -0.40
CA LEU A 52 3.24 14.22 1.04
C LEU A 52 2.14 13.43 1.76
N VAL A 53 0.87 13.61 1.38
CA VAL A 53 -0.26 12.83 1.90
C VAL A 53 -0.09 11.34 1.57
N ALA A 54 0.16 11.02 0.30
CA ALA A 54 0.40 9.64 -0.13
C ALA A 54 1.61 9.01 0.60
N ALA A 55 2.69 9.77 0.80
CA ALA A 55 3.86 9.31 1.54
C ALA A 55 3.58 9.13 3.04
N ALA A 56 2.78 10.01 3.66
CA ALA A 56 2.34 9.87 5.04
C ALA A 56 1.51 8.59 5.22
N ALA A 57 0.55 8.34 4.34
CA ALA A 57 -0.25 7.12 4.34
C ALA A 57 0.61 5.86 4.22
N ARG A 58 1.59 5.84 3.31
CA ARG A 58 2.52 4.71 3.16
C ARG A 58 3.35 4.43 4.41
N ASN A 59 3.60 5.43 5.25
CA ASN A 59 4.36 5.30 6.50
C ASN A 59 3.46 5.22 7.75
N ALA A 60 2.13 5.21 7.59
CA ALA A 60 1.21 5.03 8.71
C ALA A 60 1.46 3.67 9.41
N SER A 61 1.58 3.72 10.75
CA SER A 61 1.93 2.55 11.57
C SER A 61 1.28 2.58 12.96
N SER A 62 0.69 3.70 13.39
CA SER A 62 -0.09 3.80 14.62
C SER A 62 -1.58 3.95 14.35
N GLU A 63 -2.41 3.62 15.35
CA GLU A 63 -3.87 3.77 15.27
C GLU A 63 -4.29 5.19 14.92
N GLU A 64 -3.70 6.20 15.58
CA GLU A 64 -3.95 7.62 15.28
C GLU A 64 -3.67 7.98 13.82
N GLN A 65 -2.58 7.43 13.26
CA GLN A 65 -2.25 7.67 11.84
C GLN A 65 -3.23 6.99 10.88
N PHE A 66 -3.67 5.77 11.20
CA PHE A 66 -4.70 5.10 10.40
C PHE A 66 -6.05 5.79 10.51
N GLU A 67 -6.42 6.34 11.68
CA GLU A 67 -7.61 7.20 11.84
C GLU A 67 -7.52 8.46 10.98
N ALA A 68 -6.36 9.11 10.94
CA ALA A 68 -6.15 10.28 10.09
C ALA A 68 -6.25 9.92 8.58
N VAL A 69 -5.66 8.79 8.17
CA VAL A 69 -5.78 8.28 6.80
C VAL A 69 -7.23 7.92 6.46
N ARG A 70 -7.97 7.28 7.38
CA ARG A 70 -9.38 6.97 7.23
C ARG A 70 -10.20 8.25 7.08
N GLY A 71 -9.96 9.25 7.92
CA GLY A 71 -10.66 10.52 7.84
C GLY A 71 -10.45 11.23 6.49
N LEU A 72 -9.25 11.15 5.91
CA LEU A 72 -8.99 11.66 4.57
C LEU A 72 -9.69 10.82 3.49
N PHE A 73 -9.65 9.51 3.58
CA PHE A 73 -10.29 8.60 2.63
C PHE A 73 -11.81 8.78 2.58
N ASP A 74 -12.45 8.88 3.75
CA ASP A 74 -13.90 9.09 3.88
C ASP A 74 -14.32 10.55 3.68
N ALA A 75 -13.37 11.46 3.42
CA ALA A 75 -13.57 12.91 3.33
C ALA A 75 -14.22 13.53 4.60
N THR A 76 -14.13 12.87 5.75
CA THR A 76 -14.53 13.42 7.06
C THR A 76 -13.49 14.35 7.65
N GLN A 77 -12.23 14.21 7.20
CA GLN A 77 -11.16 15.18 7.41
C GLN A 77 -10.67 15.65 6.04
N THR A 78 -10.38 16.94 5.92
CA THR A 78 -9.93 17.53 4.66
C THR A 78 -8.66 18.35 4.90
N LEU A 79 -7.82 18.44 3.88
CA LEU A 79 -6.74 19.41 3.80
C LEU A 79 -7.14 20.44 2.74
N ASP A 80 -6.94 21.72 3.06
CA ASP A 80 -7.33 22.80 2.17
C ASP A 80 -6.71 22.62 0.78
N GLY A 81 -7.58 22.66 -0.26
CA GLY A 81 -7.22 22.49 -1.66
C GLY A 81 -6.77 21.09 -2.10
N LEU A 82 -6.68 20.12 -1.19
CA LEU A 82 -6.34 18.75 -1.58
C LEU A 82 -7.46 18.15 -2.43
N ASP A 83 -7.14 17.83 -3.68
CA ASP A 83 -8.01 17.03 -4.53
C ASP A 83 -7.81 15.54 -4.18
N LEU A 84 -8.90 14.89 -3.77
CA LEU A 84 -8.94 13.46 -3.47
C LEU A 84 -9.32 12.71 -4.75
N ASP A 85 -8.40 12.73 -5.74
CA ASP A 85 -8.56 11.96 -6.96
C ASP A 85 -8.53 10.44 -6.69
N VAL A 86 -8.95 9.66 -7.67
CA VAL A 86 -9.06 8.21 -7.55
C VAL A 86 -7.72 7.53 -7.26
N ASP A 87 -6.62 8.04 -7.81
CA ASP A 87 -5.28 7.49 -7.54
C ASP A 87 -4.87 7.70 -6.09
N LEU A 88 -5.15 8.89 -5.53
CA LEU A 88 -4.88 9.16 -4.12
C LEU A 88 -5.77 8.32 -3.22
N LYS A 89 -7.05 8.11 -3.58
CA LYS A 89 -7.94 7.19 -2.85
C LYS A 89 -7.36 5.77 -2.80
N TRP A 90 -6.81 5.26 -3.90
CA TRP A 90 -6.13 3.97 -3.91
C TRP A 90 -4.89 3.94 -3.01
N ASP A 91 -4.05 4.98 -3.04
CA ASP A 91 -2.89 5.10 -2.13
C ASP A 91 -3.32 5.06 -0.64
N LEU A 92 -4.41 5.76 -0.29
CA LEU A 92 -4.96 5.76 1.07
C LEU A 92 -5.54 4.39 1.43
N LEU A 93 -6.33 3.79 0.54
CA LEU A 93 -6.97 2.49 0.78
C LEU A 93 -5.96 1.36 0.98
N VAL A 94 -4.88 1.30 0.18
CA VAL A 94 -3.79 0.34 0.38
C VAL A 94 -3.18 0.47 1.78
N SER A 95 -3.03 1.70 2.27
CA SER A 95 -2.54 1.93 3.63
C SER A 95 -3.50 1.39 4.69
N LEU A 96 -4.81 1.66 4.54
CA LEU A 96 -5.85 1.19 5.46
C LEU A 96 -5.96 -0.34 5.45
N VAL A 97 -5.86 -0.97 4.27
CA VAL A 97 -5.81 -2.45 4.15
C VAL A 97 -4.60 -3.01 4.90
N ARG A 98 -3.45 -2.40 4.72
CA ARG A 98 -2.21 -2.81 5.39
C ARG A 98 -2.29 -2.66 6.91
N GLY A 99 -3.01 -1.64 7.40
CA GLY A 99 -3.32 -1.44 8.81
C GLY A 99 -4.45 -2.33 9.35
N SER A 100 -5.07 -3.16 8.50
CA SER A 100 -6.27 -3.96 8.82
C SER A 100 -7.46 -3.10 9.27
N VAL A 101 -7.53 -1.85 8.78
CA VAL A 101 -8.60 -0.89 9.07
C VAL A 101 -9.65 -0.86 7.96
N ALA A 102 -9.25 -1.17 6.71
CA ALA A 102 -10.18 -1.25 5.59
C ALA A 102 -10.91 -2.60 5.55
N THR A 103 -12.15 -2.55 5.07
CA THR A 103 -13.03 -3.69 4.83
C THR A 103 -13.05 -4.10 3.36
N GLU A 104 -13.62 -5.27 3.03
CA GLU A 104 -13.87 -5.66 1.63
C GLU A 104 -14.80 -4.64 0.95
N SER A 105 -15.82 -4.15 1.67
CA SER A 105 -16.75 -3.16 1.14
C SER A 105 -16.09 -1.84 0.73
N ASP A 106 -15.00 -1.43 1.39
CA ASP A 106 -14.24 -0.24 0.99
C ASP A 106 -13.55 -0.47 -0.37
N ILE A 107 -13.02 -1.69 -0.58
CA ILE A 107 -12.37 -2.08 -1.84
C ILE A 107 -13.41 -2.13 -2.95
N ASP A 108 -14.54 -2.81 -2.72
CA ASP A 108 -15.61 -2.95 -3.71
C ASP A 108 -16.20 -1.60 -4.12
N ALA A 109 -16.37 -0.70 -3.15
CA ALA A 109 -16.90 0.64 -3.41
C ALA A 109 -15.95 1.47 -4.29
N LEU A 110 -14.64 1.44 -4.01
CA LEU A 110 -13.67 2.18 -4.81
C LEU A 110 -13.45 1.53 -6.19
N GLU A 111 -13.50 0.20 -6.28
CA GLU A 111 -13.43 -0.50 -7.57
C GLU A 111 -14.64 -0.16 -8.45
N ALA A 112 -15.84 -0.03 -7.87
CA ALA A 112 -17.03 0.40 -8.60
C ALA A 112 -16.97 1.88 -9.04
N GLU A 113 -16.26 2.73 -8.31
CA GLU A 113 -15.99 4.13 -8.70
C GLU A 113 -14.94 4.19 -9.82
N ASP A 114 -13.94 3.30 -9.80
CA ASP A 114 -12.84 3.22 -10.77
C ASP A 114 -12.93 1.93 -11.60
N ASP A 115 -13.95 1.86 -12.47
CA ASP A 115 -14.19 0.74 -13.40
C ASP A 115 -13.19 0.78 -14.58
N THR A 116 -11.90 0.94 -14.27
CA THR A 116 -10.81 0.87 -15.23
C THR A 116 -9.96 -0.38 -15.02
N MET A 117 -9.15 -0.74 -16.02
CA MET A 117 -8.18 -1.83 -15.86
C MET A 117 -7.24 -1.59 -14.67
N THR A 118 -6.79 -0.35 -14.47
CA THR A 118 -5.93 0.05 -13.34
C THR A 118 -6.69 -0.07 -12.01
N GLY A 119 -7.96 0.35 -11.97
CA GLY A 119 -8.81 0.21 -10.79
C GLY A 119 -8.96 -1.26 -10.38
N HIS A 120 -9.26 -2.15 -11.32
CA HIS A 120 -9.33 -3.59 -11.05
C HIS A 120 -8.00 -4.18 -10.55
N GLN A 121 -6.86 -3.73 -11.09
CA GLN A 121 -5.54 -4.14 -10.61
C GLN A 121 -5.27 -3.62 -9.19
N ASN A 122 -5.62 -2.38 -8.88
CA ASN A 122 -5.51 -1.82 -7.55
C ASN A 122 -6.40 -2.56 -6.53
N ALA A 123 -7.62 -2.89 -6.90
CA ALA A 123 -8.53 -3.69 -6.08
C ALA A 123 -7.96 -5.09 -5.81
N ALA A 124 -7.43 -5.75 -6.83
CA ALA A 124 -6.76 -7.05 -6.69
C ALA A 124 -5.54 -6.97 -5.75
N ALA A 125 -4.72 -5.93 -5.87
CA ALA A 125 -3.60 -5.67 -4.96
C ALA A 125 -4.07 -5.43 -3.51
N CYS A 126 -5.12 -4.64 -3.31
CA CYS A 126 -5.71 -4.39 -1.99
C CYS A 126 -6.21 -5.69 -1.35
N ARG A 127 -6.97 -6.51 -2.10
CA ARG A 127 -7.44 -7.81 -1.61
C ARG A 127 -6.30 -8.73 -1.23
N ALA A 128 -5.24 -8.79 -2.05
CA ALA A 128 -4.04 -9.57 -1.78
C ALA A 128 -3.21 -9.04 -0.58
N ALA A 129 -3.29 -7.74 -0.27
CA ALA A 129 -2.61 -7.11 0.85
C ALA A 129 -3.27 -7.41 2.21
N ARG A 130 -4.52 -7.87 2.23
CA ARG A 130 -5.24 -8.19 3.47
C ARG A 130 -4.50 -9.24 4.31
N ALA A 131 -4.61 -9.11 5.63
CA ALA A 131 -4.07 -10.08 6.56
C ALA A 131 -4.92 -11.37 6.58
N GLY A 132 -4.28 -12.49 6.88
CA GLY A 132 -4.94 -13.80 7.02
C GLY A 132 -4.23 -14.91 6.26
N GLU A 133 -3.97 -16.03 6.93
CA GLU A 133 -3.25 -17.18 6.34
C GLU A 133 -3.98 -17.72 5.11
N TRP A 134 -5.31 -17.84 5.19
CA TRP A 134 -6.11 -18.30 4.07
C TRP A 134 -6.01 -17.37 2.86
N ILE A 135 -6.06 -16.05 3.07
CA ILE A 135 -5.93 -15.06 2.00
C ILE A 135 -4.56 -15.19 1.34
N LYS A 136 -3.49 -15.32 2.15
CA LYS A 136 -2.14 -15.46 1.63
C LYS A 136 -1.96 -16.76 0.85
N ALA A 137 -2.54 -17.86 1.32
CA ALA A 137 -2.49 -19.14 0.60
C ALA A 137 -3.25 -19.08 -0.74
N ASP A 138 -4.45 -18.51 -0.75
CA ASP A 138 -5.27 -18.35 -1.96
C ASP A 138 -4.59 -17.46 -3.01
N VAL A 139 -4.05 -16.30 -2.58
CA VAL A 139 -3.33 -15.39 -3.48
C VAL A 139 -2.07 -16.04 -4.03
N TRP A 140 -1.32 -16.77 -3.18
CA TRP A 140 -0.11 -17.48 -3.60
C TRP A 140 -0.42 -18.52 -4.67
N ASP A 141 -1.44 -19.35 -4.44
CA ASP A 141 -1.88 -20.36 -5.40
C ASP A 141 -2.33 -19.74 -6.72
N LYS A 142 -3.17 -18.69 -6.67
CA LYS A 142 -3.65 -17.98 -7.86
C LYS A 142 -2.52 -17.39 -8.68
N VAL A 143 -1.57 -16.70 -8.04
CA VAL A 143 -0.44 -16.08 -8.75
C VAL A 143 0.43 -17.13 -9.43
N LEU A 144 0.62 -18.30 -8.84
CA LEU A 144 1.47 -19.34 -9.42
C LEU A 144 0.74 -20.20 -10.46
N ASN A 145 -0.52 -20.54 -10.23
CA ASN A 145 -1.18 -21.63 -10.94
C ASN A 145 -2.37 -21.19 -11.83
N ASP A 146 -2.97 -20.03 -11.56
CA ASP A 146 -4.12 -19.57 -12.36
C ASP A 146 -3.65 -18.78 -13.59
N THR A 147 -3.59 -19.47 -14.73
CA THR A 147 -3.20 -18.88 -16.02
C THR A 147 -4.31 -18.03 -16.66
N SER A 148 -5.51 -18.02 -16.11
CA SER A 148 -6.61 -17.17 -16.60
C SER A 148 -6.49 -15.70 -16.14
N ILE A 149 -5.73 -15.46 -15.08
CA ILE A 149 -5.48 -14.11 -14.55
C ILE A 149 -4.48 -13.38 -15.47
N PRO A 150 -4.82 -12.18 -15.98
CA PRO A 150 -3.88 -11.39 -16.78
C PRO A 150 -2.57 -11.10 -16.02
N ASN A 151 -1.45 -11.04 -16.73
CA ASN A 151 -0.12 -10.85 -16.13
C ASN A 151 -0.05 -9.62 -15.24
N ASP A 152 -0.57 -8.47 -15.69
CA ASP A 152 -0.53 -7.23 -14.92
C ASP A 152 -1.34 -7.33 -13.62
N THR A 153 -2.48 -8.03 -13.65
CA THR A 153 -3.27 -8.33 -12.45
C THR A 153 -2.52 -9.28 -11.52
N SER A 154 -1.87 -10.30 -12.05
CA SER A 154 -1.02 -11.20 -11.25
C SER A 154 0.12 -10.45 -10.58
N TRP A 155 0.76 -9.51 -11.27
CA TRP A 155 1.78 -8.63 -10.69
C TRP A 155 1.23 -7.73 -9.60
N ALA A 156 0.04 -7.14 -9.79
CA ALA A 156 -0.64 -6.34 -8.78
C ALA A 156 -0.94 -7.18 -7.52
N MET A 157 -1.50 -8.37 -7.70
CA MET A 157 -1.75 -9.33 -6.61
C MET A 157 -0.45 -9.71 -5.89
N PHE A 158 0.60 -10.01 -6.62
CA PHE A 158 1.91 -10.36 -6.03
C PHE A 158 2.52 -9.19 -5.24
N SER A 159 2.40 -7.97 -5.73
CA SER A 159 2.82 -6.77 -5.01
C SER A 159 2.02 -6.56 -3.72
N GLY A 160 0.70 -6.73 -3.77
CA GLY A 160 -0.19 -6.69 -2.61
C GLY A 160 0.13 -7.81 -1.60
N PHE A 161 0.39 -9.03 -2.08
CA PHE A 161 0.76 -10.16 -1.23
C PHE A 161 1.91 -9.80 -0.27
N TRP A 162 2.97 -9.16 -0.76
CA TRP A 162 4.15 -8.82 0.04
C TRP A 162 4.03 -7.50 0.83
N ALA A 163 2.91 -6.80 0.75
CA ALA A 163 2.76 -5.45 1.34
C ALA A 163 3.05 -5.39 2.84
N GLN A 164 2.77 -6.46 3.59
CA GLN A 164 2.96 -6.54 5.04
C GLN A 164 4.18 -7.38 5.46
N VAL A 165 5.02 -7.85 4.54
CA VAL A 165 6.14 -8.76 4.86
C VAL A 165 7.10 -8.19 5.92
N ARG A 166 7.22 -6.87 6.01
CA ARG A 166 8.13 -6.22 6.95
C ARG A 166 7.52 -5.98 8.33
N THR A 167 6.20 -5.87 8.42
CA THR A 167 5.46 -5.68 9.66
C THR A 167 5.05 -7.00 10.29
N ASN A 168 4.85 -8.04 9.48
CA ASN A 168 4.49 -9.38 9.92
C ASN A 168 5.28 -10.47 9.18
N PRO A 169 6.62 -10.54 9.33
CA PRO A 169 7.46 -11.46 8.56
C PRO A 169 7.13 -12.93 8.80
N SER A 170 6.60 -13.30 9.98
CA SER A 170 6.26 -14.68 10.31
C SER A 170 5.15 -15.25 9.41
N ALA A 171 4.19 -14.43 9.00
CA ALA A 171 3.12 -14.85 8.10
C ALA A 171 3.63 -15.18 6.68
N TYR A 172 4.83 -14.73 6.33
CA TYR A 172 5.42 -14.93 5.01
C TYR A 172 6.54 -15.96 4.99
N ALA A 173 7.01 -16.41 6.16
CA ALA A 173 8.11 -17.36 6.25
C ALA A 173 7.93 -18.64 5.39
N PRO A 174 6.75 -19.26 5.30
CA PRO A 174 6.52 -20.41 4.42
C PRO A 174 6.78 -20.09 2.94
N TYR A 175 6.33 -18.92 2.50
CA TYR A 175 6.39 -18.51 1.09
C TYR A 175 7.77 -18.04 0.63
N VAL A 176 8.68 -17.67 1.55
CA VAL A 176 10.05 -17.26 1.19
C VAL A 176 10.81 -18.41 0.53
N VAL A 177 10.70 -19.61 1.07
CA VAL A 177 11.36 -20.81 0.50
C VAL A 177 10.69 -21.19 -0.84
N GLU A 178 9.36 -21.21 -0.86
CA GLU A 178 8.59 -21.53 -2.05
C GLU A 178 8.80 -20.52 -3.18
N HIS A 179 9.00 -19.24 -2.84
CA HIS A 179 9.30 -18.19 -3.81
C HIS A 179 10.53 -18.52 -4.66
N PHE A 180 11.63 -18.93 -4.04
CA PHE A 180 12.84 -19.29 -4.79
C PHE A 180 12.64 -20.54 -5.65
N ALA A 181 11.87 -21.52 -5.18
CA ALA A 181 11.52 -22.68 -5.97
C ALA A 181 10.60 -22.33 -7.16
N ALA A 182 9.71 -21.36 -6.97
CA ALA A 182 8.75 -20.93 -7.98
C ALA A 182 9.33 -19.95 -9.02
N LEU A 183 10.53 -19.37 -8.81
CA LEU A 183 11.13 -18.39 -9.72
C LEU A 183 11.24 -18.90 -11.16
N ALA A 184 11.47 -20.19 -11.37
CA ALA A 184 11.51 -20.78 -12.69
C ALA A 184 10.15 -20.66 -13.41
N CYS A 185 9.07 -21.02 -12.72
CA CYS A 185 7.69 -20.92 -13.24
C CYS A 185 7.27 -19.47 -13.47
N LEU A 186 7.61 -18.58 -12.54
CA LEU A 186 7.32 -17.15 -12.69
C LEU A 186 8.03 -16.54 -13.88
N ARG A 187 9.30 -16.92 -14.14
CA ARG A 187 10.06 -16.44 -15.30
C ARG A 187 9.46 -16.87 -16.66
N GLU A 188 8.81 -18.02 -16.70
CA GLU A 188 8.15 -18.49 -17.92
C GLU A 188 6.80 -17.82 -18.15
N ARG A 189 6.20 -17.27 -17.07
CA ARG A 189 4.89 -16.62 -17.10
C ARG A 189 4.97 -15.11 -17.39
N PHE A 190 6.04 -14.45 -16.96
CA PHE A 190 6.28 -13.01 -17.10
C PHE A 190 7.51 -12.71 -17.98
#